data_d9bf6d9a80908b959208cca98dab50da
#
_entry.id   d9bf6d9a80908b959208cca98dab50da
#
_cell.length_a   1.000
_cell.length_b   1.000
_cell.length_c   1.000
_cell.angle_alpha   90.00
_cell.angle_beta   90.00
_cell.angle_gamma   90.00
#
_symmetry.space_group_name_H-M   'P 1'
#
loop_
_entity.id
_entity.type
_entity.pdbx_description
1 polymer ?
#
loop_
_entity_poly.entity_id
_entity_poly.type
_entity_poly.pdbx_seq_one_letter_code
_entity_poly.pdbx_strand_id
1 'polypeptide(L)' 'SCGAAAIGYPCCENTCTEVYTDEYRWGVENNDWCGLKD' A
#
# COMPACT_ATOMS: atom_id res chain seq x y z
N SER A 1 0.05 -8.93 5.40
CA SER A 1 -1.07 -8.01 5.47
C SER A 1 -0.57 -6.58 5.60
N CYS A 2 -1.46 -5.62 5.44
CA CYS A 2 -1.15 -4.21 5.54
C CYS A 2 -2.38 -3.49 6.09
N GLY A 3 -2.16 -2.30 6.68
CA GLY A 3 -3.26 -1.54 7.27
C GLY A 3 -4.29 -1.09 6.26
N ALA A 4 -3.88 -0.79 5.04
CA ALA A 4 -4.79 -0.31 4.01
C ALA A 4 -5.83 -1.35 3.60
N ALA A 5 -5.57 -2.63 3.88
CA ALA A 5 -6.55 -3.68 3.57
C ALA A 5 -7.85 -3.45 4.33
N ALA A 6 -7.78 -2.81 5.50
CA ALA A 6 -8.96 -2.55 6.31
C ALA A 6 -9.93 -1.58 5.62
N ILE A 7 -9.44 -0.77 4.68
CA ILE A 7 -10.30 0.17 3.96
C ILE A 7 -10.46 -0.20 2.50
N GLY A 8 -10.15 -1.46 2.17
CA GLY A 8 -10.49 -2.01 0.85
C GLY A 8 -9.41 -1.91 -0.21
N TYR A 9 -8.17 -1.56 0.18
CA TYR A 9 -7.08 -1.50 -0.78
C TYR A 9 -6.24 -2.77 -0.74
N PRO A 10 -5.64 -3.16 -1.87
CA PRO A 10 -4.75 -4.33 -1.87
C PRO A 10 -3.44 -3.99 -1.18
N CYS A 11 -2.82 -4.99 -0.60
CA CYS A 11 -1.48 -4.83 -0.09
C CYS A 11 -0.49 -4.99 -1.24
N CYS A 12 0.58 -4.20 -1.21
CA CYS A 12 1.61 -4.31 -2.24
C CYS A 12 2.25 -5.68 -2.17
N GLU A 13 2.51 -6.28 -3.33
CA GLU A 13 3.13 -7.60 -3.39
C GLU A 13 4.62 -7.52 -3.68
N ASN A 14 5.01 -6.56 -4.50
CA ASN A 14 6.39 -6.49 -4.96
C ASN A 14 7.08 -5.21 -4.54
N THR A 15 6.35 -4.12 -4.43
CA THR A 15 6.95 -2.83 -4.17
C THR A 15 7.12 -2.58 -2.69
N CYS A 16 8.25 -1.95 -2.32
CA CYS A 16 8.49 -1.51 -0.96
C CYS A 16 8.70 0.00 -0.90
N THR A 17 8.57 0.67 -2.03
CA THR A 17 8.86 2.10 -2.11
C THR A 17 7.64 2.90 -1.68
N GLU A 18 7.81 3.70 -0.64
CA GLU A 18 6.73 4.55 -0.14
C GLU A 18 6.64 5.79 -1.00
N VAL A 19 5.47 6.04 -1.57
CA VAL A 19 5.23 7.22 -2.40
C VAL A 19 4.36 8.25 -1.69
N TYR A 20 3.64 7.84 -0.67
CA TYR A 20 2.77 8.73 0.09
C TYR A 20 2.46 8.09 1.43
N THR A 21 2.32 8.90 2.47
CA THR A 21 2.00 8.41 3.81
C THR A 21 0.94 9.31 4.43
N ASP A 22 -0.10 8.71 4.94
CA ASP A 22 -1.07 9.37 5.79
C ASP A 22 -1.28 8.47 7.01
N GLU A 23 -2.48 7.96 7.22
CA GLU A 23 -2.68 6.96 8.28
C GLU A 23 -2.07 5.62 7.89
N TYR A 24 -1.82 5.43 6.61
CA TYR A 24 -1.20 4.22 6.06
C TYR A 24 -0.05 4.62 5.17
N ARG A 25 0.84 3.67 4.95
CA ARG A 25 1.95 3.86 4.03
C ARG A 25 1.55 3.31 2.68
N TRP A 26 1.76 4.10 1.63
CA TRP A 26 1.24 3.77 0.31
C TRP A 26 2.35 3.60 -0.70
N GLY A 27 2.15 2.61 -1.57
CA GLY A 27 2.97 2.41 -2.74
C GLY A 27 2.09 2.32 -3.97
N VAL A 28 2.71 2.16 -5.11
CA VAL A 28 2.00 2.00 -6.38
C VAL A 28 2.61 0.82 -7.13
N GLU A 29 1.77 -0.09 -7.57
CA GLU A 29 2.20 -1.15 -8.46
C GLU A 29 1.03 -1.51 -9.36
N ASN A 30 1.34 -1.91 -10.59
CA ASN A 30 0.31 -2.22 -11.59
C ASN A 30 -0.62 -1.04 -11.83
N ASN A 31 -0.05 0.17 -11.78
CA ASN A 31 -0.79 1.41 -12.02
C ASN A 31 -1.91 1.66 -11.00
N ASP A 32 -1.78 1.12 -9.81
CA ASP A 32 -2.80 1.28 -8.80
C ASP A 32 -2.15 1.43 -7.42
N TRP A 33 -2.87 2.04 -6.51
CA TRP A 33 -2.42 2.21 -5.14
C TRP A 33 -2.46 0.89 -4.39
N CYS A 34 -1.47 0.68 -3.55
CA CYS A 34 -1.45 -0.49 -2.67
C CYS A 34 -0.88 -0.10 -1.33
N GLY A 35 -1.28 -0.80 -0.29
CA GLY A 35 -0.76 -0.58 1.05
C GLY A 35 0.56 -1.29 1.24
N LEU A 36 1.56 -0.56 1.74
CA LEU A 36 2.83 -1.18 2.06
C LEU A 36 2.67 -2.06 3.28
N LYS A 37 3.36 -3.18 3.28
CA LYS A 37 3.30 -4.10 4.42
C LYS A 37 4.03 -3.50 5.61
N ASP A 38 3.48 -3.73 6.78
CA ASP A 38 4.07 -3.27 8.03
C ASP A 38 5.15 -4.21 8.55
#